data_2de5a6604209731ed0e7a4be4fd3799a
#
_entry.id   2de5a6604209731ed0e7a4be4fd3799a
#
_cell.length_a   1.000
_cell.length_b   1.000
_cell.length_c   1.000
_cell.angle_alpha   90.00
_cell.angle_beta   90.00
_cell.angle_gamma   90.00
#
_symmetry.space_group_name_H-M   'P 1'
#
loop_
_entity.id
_entity.type
_entity.pdbx_description
1 polymer ?
#
loop_
_entity_poly.entity_id
_entity_poly.type
_entity_poly.pdbx_seq_one_letter_code
_entity_poly.pdbx_strand_id
1 'polypeptide(L)'
;MTAEEKERIKGVQANLWTEYIADESHLQYMLLPRMAALSEVQWCQPERKDWDRFYDSADDFCAIYDMAGYNYARHIFHPKMFIGTNPEKNCVEVVLSTQGEGEVRYTLDGSEPGAGSLLYSKPIEIDSDCIIRATAVRDGKTDGHISKSFTYHKAMGRPVAVTDAPHRSYTFSCPELLVNGVKGGNNYKNGDWAGWHMKPFEAVIDMGGKCSYATVSINALVEKGDFIFNPLNLCIALSDDGKTYTEVARAEYPIEGKADKNGIKEYSISFPETSAKYLKVSAKTLEALPDWHPGAGYGGFLFIDEIVVN
;
A
#
# COMPACT_ATOMS: atom_id res chain seq x y z
N MET A 1 -27.12 -14.94 11.73
CA MET A 1 -27.94 -14.56 12.90
C MET A 1 -29.37 -15.02 12.66
N THR A 2 -29.94 -15.80 13.57
CA THR A 2 -31.34 -16.23 13.52
C THR A 2 -32.28 -15.06 13.91
N ALA A 3 -33.58 -15.20 13.66
CA ALA A 3 -34.58 -14.20 14.08
C ALA A 3 -34.53 -13.95 15.59
N GLU A 4 -34.44 -15.03 16.38
CA GLU A 4 -34.36 -14.97 17.84
C GLU A 4 -33.10 -14.26 18.33
N GLU A 5 -31.96 -14.49 17.69
CA GLU A 5 -30.71 -13.76 18.00
C GLU A 5 -30.82 -12.26 17.69
N LYS A 6 -31.51 -11.90 16.60
CA LYS A 6 -31.74 -10.48 16.24
C LYS A 6 -32.57 -9.74 17.26
N GLU A 7 -33.60 -10.41 17.86
CA GLU A 7 -34.45 -9.80 18.89
C GLU A 7 -33.68 -9.48 20.19
N ARG A 8 -32.54 -10.15 20.42
CA ARG A 8 -31.68 -9.90 21.58
C ARG A 8 -30.81 -8.67 21.44
N ILE A 9 -30.64 -8.13 20.20
CA ILE A 9 -29.90 -6.90 19.96
C ILE A 9 -30.78 -5.71 20.37
N LYS A 10 -30.39 -5.01 21.42
CA LYS A 10 -31.16 -3.89 21.99
C LYS A 10 -30.70 -2.54 21.48
N GLY A 11 -29.55 -2.46 20.85
CA GLY A 11 -28.98 -1.23 20.30
C GLY A 11 -27.53 -1.41 19.88
N VAL A 12 -26.95 -0.31 19.45
CA VAL A 12 -25.56 -0.21 19.00
C VAL A 12 -24.90 0.90 19.78
N GLN A 13 -23.63 0.74 20.12
CA GLN A 13 -22.81 1.81 20.70
C GLN A 13 -21.45 1.86 20.04
N ALA A 14 -20.84 3.03 20.05
CA ALA A 14 -19.44 3.24 19.75
C ALA A 14 -18.78 3.95 20.93
N ASN A 15 -17.53 3.61 21.19
CA ASN A 15 -16.76 4.23 22.26
C ASN A 15 -15.69 5.13 21.64
N LEU A 16 -15.53 6.32 22.19
CA LEU A 16 -14.44 7.22 21.90
C LEU A 16 -13.57 7.34 23.15
N TRP A 17 -12.39 6.72 23.10
CA TRP A 17 -11.41 6.73 24.17
C TRP A 17 -10.61 8.03 24.11
N THR A 18 -10.50 8.73 25.24
CA THR A 18 -10.00 10.11 25.27
C THR A 18 -8.56 10.24 25.75
N GLU A 19 -7.80 9.13 25.92
CA GLU A 19 -6.43 9.15 26.40
C GLU A 19 -5.50 10.06 25.56
N TYR A 20 -5.81 10.19 24.26
CA TYR A 20 -5.01 10.97 23.31
C TYR A 20 -5.78 12.18 22.76
N ILE A 21 -6.93 12.54 23.34
CA ILE A 21 -7.75 13.67 22.92
C ILE A 21 -7.50 14.81 23.89
N ALA A 22 -6.81 15.86 23.43
CA ALA A 22 -6.31 16.93 24.27
C ALA A 22 -7.37 18.01 24.59
N ASP A 23 -8.30 18.24 23.65
CA ASP A 23 -9.27 19.34 23.74
C ASP A 23 -10.56 19.03 22.98
N GLU A 24 -11.53 19.94 23.07
CA GLU A 24 -12.83 19.81 22.41
C GLU A 24 -12.72 19.83 20.88
N SER A 25 -11.84 20.63 20.31
CA SER A 25 -11.62 20.68 18.85
C SER A 25 -11.12 19.33 18.32
N HIS A 26 -10.20 18.69 19.05
CA HIS A 26 -9.73 17.35 18.73
C HIS A 26 -10.83 16.29 18.91
N LEU A 27 -11.69 16.44 19.95
CA LEU A 27 -12.83 15.57 20.14
C LEU A 27 -13.81 15.64 18.95
N GLN A 28 -14.15 16.85 18.51
CA GLN A 28 -15.01 17.07 17.34
C GLN A 28 -14.42 16.43 16.08
N TYR A 29 -13.13 16.62 15.83
CA TYR A 29 -12.41 16.02 14.71
C TYR A 29 -12.44 14.50 14.72
N MET A 30 -12.29 13.87 15.88
CA MET A 30 -12.33 12.40 16.00
C MET A 30 -13.75 11.85 15.89
N LEU A 31 -14.76 12.61 16.33
CA LEU A 31 -16.15 12.19 16.37
C LEU A 31 -16.87 12.38 15.03
N LEU A 32 -16.66 13.53 14.38
CA LEU A 32 -17.38 13.94 13.18
C LEU A 32 -16.54 13.70 11.91
N PRO A 33 -17.11 13.21 10.81
CA PRO A 33 -18.51 12.79 10.59
C PRO A 33 -18.79 11.33 10.96
N ARG A 34 -17.88 10.63 11.65
CA ARG A 34 -18.00 9.19 11.99
C ARG A 34 -19.30 8.88 12.74
N MET A 35 -19.74 9.81 13.60
CA MET A 35 -21.02 9.66 14.31
C MET A 35 -22.22 9.70 13.37
N ALA A 36 -22.17 10.48 12.28
CA ALA A 36 -23.22 10.46 11.25
C ALA A 36 -23.29 9.08 10.56
N ALA A 37 -22.14 8.47 10.26
CA ALA A 37 -22.09 7.12 9.69
C ALA A 37 -22.65 6.06 10.65
N LEU A 38 -22.36 6.17 11.94
CA LEU A 38 -22.94 5.28 12.96
C LEU A 38 -24.48 5.47 13.05
N SER A 39 -24.96 6.70 12.98
CA SER A 39 -26.39 7.00 12.97
C SER A 39 -27.08 6.41 11.76
N GLU A 40 -26.49 6.49 10.57
CA GLU A 40 -27.03 5.83 9.36
C GLU A 40 -27.14 4.31 9.56
N VAL A 41 -26.13 3.67 10.15
CA VAL A 41 -26.18 2.23 10.43
C VAL A 41 -27.29 1.86 11.42
N GLN A 42 -27.59 2.73 12.39
CA GLN A 42 -28.60 2.49 13.42
C GLN A 42 -30.03 2.75 12.94
N TRP A 43 -30.25 3.82 12.19
CA TRP A 43 -31.59 4.27 11.79
C TRP A 43 -32.05 3.73 10.43
N CYS A 44 -31.11 3.34 9.58
CA CYS A 44 -31.45 2.80 8.28
C CYS A 44 -31.72 1.29 8.36
N GLN A 45 -32.85 0.86 7.78
CA GLN A 45 -33.13 -0.58 7.66
C GLN A 45 -32.05 -1.27 6.82
N PRO A 46 -31.66 -2.53 7.15
CA PRO A 46 -30.57 -3.22 6.47
C PRO A 46 -30.69 -3.23 4.94
N GLU A 47 -31.91 -3.39 4.42
CA GLU A 47 -32.22 -3.46 3.00
C GLU A 47 -32.12 -2.10 2.27
N ARG A 48 -32.09 -1.02 3.02
CA ARG A 48 -32.01 0.35 2.54
C ARG A 48 -30.64 0.99 2.73
N LYS A 49 -29.69 0.24 3.34
CA LYS A 49 -28.32 0.73 3.50
C LYS A 49 -27.65 0.82 2.16
N ASP A 50 -27.21 2.01 1.83
CA ASP A 50 -26.58 2.35 0.55
C ASP A 50 -25.42 3.29 0.86
N TRP A 51 -24.21 2.83 0.51
CA TRP A 51 -22.98 3.57 0.80
C TRP A 51 -22.90 4.83 -0.06
N ASP A 52 -23.25 4.76 -1.32
CA ASP A 52 -23.14 5.89 -2.25
C ASP A 52 -24.13 7.00 -1.84
N ARG A 53 -25.37 6.63 -1.53
CA ARG A 53 -26.35 7.57 -0.97
C ARG A 53 -25.89 8.23 0.32
N PHE A 54 -25.35 7.46 1.27
CA PHE A 54 -24.81 8.03 2.52
C PHE A 54 -23.66 8.99 2.23
N TYR A 55 -22.82 8.62 1.27
CA TYR A 55 -21.64 9.36 0.93
C TYR A 55 -22.00 10.67 0.19
N ASP A 56 -23.01 10.66 -0.67
CA ASP A 56 -23.56 11.87 -1.32
C ASP A 56 -24.18 12.83 -0.29
N SER A 57 -24.83 12.27 0.75
CA SER A 57 -25.40 13.08 1.84
C SER A 57 -24.33 13.67 2.77
N ALA A 58 -23.06 13.26 2.65
CA ALA A 58 -21.99 13.76 3.52
C ALA A 58 -21.71 15.24 3.32
N ASP A 59 -21.93 15.78 2.11
CA ASP A 59 -21.82 17.22 1.83
C ASP A 59 -22.81 18.02 2.68
N ASP A 60 -24.06 17.53 2.83
CA ASP A 60 -25.09 18.21 3.60
C ASP A 60 -24.76 18.28 5.10
N PHE A 61 -24.32 17.15 5.71
CA PHE A 61 -23.94 17.26 7.14
C PHE A 61 -22.65 18.05 7.34
N CYS A 62 -21.72 18.00 6.44
CA CYS A 62 -20.50 18.81 6.54
C CYS A 62 -20.82 20.29 6.40
N ALA A 63 -21.77 20.69 5.56
CA ALA A 63 -22.27 22.06 5.50
C ALA A 63 -22.92 22.49 6.84
N ILE A 64 -23.65 21.60 7.51
CA ILE A 64 -24.20 21.85 8.85
C ILE A 64 -23.07 22.04 9.87
N TYR A 65 -22.02 21.21 9.82
CA TYR A 65 -20.87 21.33 10.72
C TYR A 65 -20.10 22.65 10.50
N ASP A 66 -19.93 23.07 9.24
CA ASP A 66 -19.32 24.36 8.89
C ASP A 66 -20.15 25.53 9.45
N MET A 67 -21.49 25.51 9.29
CA MET A 67 -22.37 26.53 9.87
C MET A 67 -22.34 26.58 11.41
N ALA A 68 -22.17 25.40 12.04
CA ALA A 68 -22.08 25.30 13.50
C ALA A 68 -20.67 25.62 14.04
N GLY A 69 -19.67 25.76 13.17
CA GLY A 69 -18.29 26.03 13.55
C GLY A 69 -17.57 24.81 14.16
N TYR A 70 -18.02 23.58 13.87
CA TYR A 70 -17.38 22.37 14.36
C TYR A 70 -16.11 22.03 13.58
N ASN A 71 -15.09 21.60 14.31
CA ASN A 71 -13.90 21.01 13.70
C ASN A 71 -14.16 19.52 13.41
N TYR A 72 -14.39 19.16 12.14
CA TYR A 72 -14.64 17.78 11.73
C TYR A 72 -13.58 17.26 10.77
N ALA A 73 -13.42 15.94 10.70
CA ALA A 73 -12.47 15.31 9.78
C ALA A 73 -12.97 15.39 8.33
N ARG A 74 -12.25 16.11 7.48
CA ARG A 74 -12.60 16.30 6.05
C ARG A 74 -12.08 15.20 5.12
N HIS A 75 -11.50 14.12 5.67
CA HIS A 75 -10.88 13.04 4.89
C HIS A 75 -11.82 12.38 3.87
N ILE A 76 -13.13 12.48 4.09
CA ILE A 76 -14.13 11.98 3.15
C ILE A 76 -14.03 12.66 1.79
N PHE A 77 -13.56 13.89 1.73
CA PHE A 77 -13.42 14.70 0.51
C PHE A 77 -12.02 14.66 -0.08
N HIS A 78 -11.05 14.09 0.64
CA HIS A 78 -9.69 14.02 0.14
C HIS A 78 -9.61 13.18 -1.14
N PRO A 79 -8.73 13.52 -2.06
CA PRO A 79 -8.55 12.71 -3.25
C PRO A 79 -8.07 11.31 -2.87
N LYS A 80 -8.52 10.31 -3.61
CA LYS A 80 -8.08 8.92 -3.50
C LYS A 80 -7.18 8.60 -4.69
N MET A 81 -6.20 7.77 -4.45
CA MET A 81 -5.27 7.28 -5.47
C MET A 81 -5.28 5.75 -5.43
N PHE A 82 -5.63 5.14 -6.54
CA PHE A 82 -5.56 3.70 -6.75
C PHE A 82 -4.44 3.42 -7.75
N ILE A 83 -3.56 2.51 -7.39
CA ILE A 83 -2.41 2.10 -8.19
C ILE A 83 -2.67 0.67 -8.62
N GLY A 84 -2.64 0.43 -9.91
CA GLY A 84 -2.89 -0.88 -10.49
C GLY A 84 -1.97 -1.16 -11.67
N THR A 85 -1.78 -2.44 -11.95
CA THR A 85 -1.09 -2.88 -13.15
C THR A 85 -2.09 -3.06 -14.28
N ASN A 86 -1.73 -2.60 -15.49
CA ASN A 86 -2.47 -2.88 -16.71
C ASN A 86 -1.74 -3.96 -17.51
N PRO A 87 -2.19 -5.23 -17.45
CA PRO A 87 -1.48 -6.35 -18.09
C PRO A 87 -1.51 -6.29 -19.63
N GLU A 88 -2.49 -5.60 -20.22
CA GLU A 88 -2.55 -5.43 -21.68
C GLU A 88 -1.46 -4.47 -22.18
N LYS A 89 -1.18 -3.43 -21.40
CA LYS A 89 -0.16 -2.42 -21.72
C LYS A 89 1.20 -2.72 -21.08
N ASN A 90 1.25 -3.64 -20.12
CA ASN A 90 2.42 -3.91 -19.27
C ASN A 90 2.97 -2.64 -18.61
N CYS A 91 2.09 -1.85 -18.03
CA CYS A 91 2.42 -0.62 -17.33
C CYS A 91 1.65 -0.52 -16.00
N VAL A 92 2.04 0.44 -15.18
CA VAL A 92 1.30 0.85 -13.99
C VAL A 92 0.42 2.02 -14.35
N GLU A 93 -0.85 1.96 -13.95
CA GLU A 93 -1.81 3.05 -14.12
C GLU A 93 -2.24 3.57 -12.74
N VAL A 94 -2.32 4.89 -12.63
CA VAL A 94 -2.82 5.57 -11.45
C VAL A 94 -4.18 6.17 -11.73
N VAL A 95 -5.18 5.75 -10.95
CA VAL A 95 -6.54 6.28 -11.01
C VAL A 95 -6.73 7.21 -9.82
N LEU A 96 -7.11 8.45 -10.11
CA LEU A 96 -7.45 9.46 -9.12
C LEU A 96 -8.97 9.65 -9.08
N SER A 97 -9.51 9.83 -7.88
CA SER A 97 -10.92 10.13 -7.70
C SER A 97 -11.12 11.04 -6.48
N THR A 98 -12.21 11.75 -6.45
CA THR A 98 -12.72 12.44 -5.26
C THR A 98 -14.20 12.17 -5.13
N GLN A 99 -14.74 12.43 -3.98
CA GLN A 99 -16.16 12.23 -3.72
C GLN A 99 -16.97 13.49 -4.03
N GLY A 100 -18.23 13.29 -4.47
CA GLY A 100 -19.17 14.37 -4.75
C GLY A 100 -18.77 15.25 -5.95
N GLU A 101 -19.28 16.45 -6.00
CA GLU A 101 -19.05 17.42 -7.08
C GLU A 101 -17.68 18.11 -6.93
N GLY A 102 -16.59 17.39 -7.20
CA GLY A 102 -15.23 17.93 -7.13
C GLY A 102 -14.40 17.51 -8.33
N GLU A 103 -13.42 18.35 -8.67
CA GLU A 103 -12.39 18.02 -9.65
C GLU A 103 -11.13 17.54 -8.95
N VAL A 104 -10.44 16.55 -9.52
CA VAL A 104 -9.09 16.22 -9.05
C VAL A 104 -8.07 16.93 -9.92
N ARG A 105 -7.19 17.68 -9.26
CA ARG A 105 -6.04 18.34 -9.87
C ARG A 105 -4.75 17.69 -9.40
N TYR A 106 -3.76 17.57 -10.27
CA TYR A 106 -2.53 16.88 -9.94
C TYR A 106 -1.28 17.47 -10.59
N THR A 107 -0.12 17.08 -10.05
CA THR A 107 1.21 17.35 -10.58
C THR A 107 1.99 16.03 -10.69
N LEU A 108 3.03 15.98 -11.52
CA LEU A 108 3.90 14.80 -11.71
C LEU A 108 5.31 15.01 -11.14
N ASP A 109 5.63 16.23 -10.72
CA ASP A 109 6.93 16.64 -10.19
C ASP A 109 6.95 16.80 -8.66
N GLY A 110 5.83 16.47 -7.99
CA GLY A 110 5.68 16.61 -6.54
C GLY A 110 5.40 18.03 -6.07
N SER A 111 5.28 19.00 -6.95
CA SER A 111 4.85 20.36 -6.59
C SER A 111 3.43 20.37 -6.03
N GLU A 112 3.08 21.38 -5.22
CA GLU A 112 1.76 21.51 -4.64
C GLU A 112 0.69 21.73 -5.71
N PRO A 113 -0.30 20.82 -5.88
CA PRO A 113 -1.35 21.01 -6.86
C PRO A 113 -2.37 22.06 -6.40
N GLY A 114 -2.83 22.87 -7.34
CA GLY A 114 -3.86 23.88 -7.12
C GLY A 114 -4.87 23.91 -8.28
N ALA A 115 -5.79 24.86 -8.27
CA ALA A 115 -6.82 24.99 -9.29
C ALA A 115 -6.28 25.14 -10.73
N GLY A 116 -5.04 25.62 -10.89
CA GLY A 116 -4.37 25.76 -12.19
C GLY A 116 -3.57 24.52 -12.64
N SER A 117 -3.47 23.48 -11.80
CA SER A 117 -2.73 22.26 -12.11
C SER A 117 -3.49 21.38 -13.12
N LEU A 118 -2.88 20.30 -13.60
CA LEU A 118 -3.49 19.38 -14.56
C LEU A 118 -4.82 18.83 -14.01
N LEU A 119 -5.86 18.85 -14.86
CA LEU A 119 -7.13 18.23 -14.53
C LEU A 119 -7.05 16.73 -14.80
N TYR A 120 -7.40 15.92 -13.80
CA TYR A 120 -7.50 14.48 -13.98
C TYR A 120 -8.75 14.13 -14.82
N SER A 121 -8.55 13.37 -15.89
CA SER A 121 -9.65 12.95 -16.79
C SER A 121 -9.54 11.49 -17.25
N LYS A 122 -8.37 10.86 -17.07
CA LYS A 122 -8.09 9.47 -17.47
C LYS A 122 -6.96 8.90 -16.63
N PRO A 123 -6.82 7.56 -16.54
CA PRO A 123 -5.70 6.93 -15.83
C PRO A 123 -4.36 7.47 -16.30
N ILE A 124 -3.45 7.71 -15.35
CA ILE A 124 -2.09 8.20 -15.59
C ILE A 124 -1.19 6.98 -15.72
N GLU A 125 -0.61 6.79 -16.89
CA GLU A 125 0.40 5.75 -17.11
C GLU A 125 1.75 6.22 -16.59
N ILE A 126 2.46 5.35 -15.86
CA ILE A 126 3.78 5.65 -15.30
C ILE A 126 4.84 5.08 -16.24
N ASP A 127 5.61 5.95 -16.86
CA ASP A 127 6.65 5.63 -17.84
C ASP A 127 8.05 6.17 -17.48
N SER A 128 8.13 6.90 -16.36
CA SER A 128 9.36 7.51 -15.84
C SER A 128 9.24 7.75 -14.33
N ASP A 129 10.37 8.03 -13.68
CA ASP A 129 10.38 8.46 -12.29
C ASP A 129 9.51 9.72 -12.14
N CYS A 130 8.57 9.68 -11.20
CA CYS A 130 7.71 10.83 -10.94
C CYS A 130 7.20 10.84 -9.50
N ILE A 131 6.69 11.99 -9.07
CA ILE A 131 5.97 12.16 -7.82
C ILE A 131 4.60 12.70 -8.16
N ILE A 132 3.59 11.83 -8.14
CA ILE A 132 2.21 12.26 -8.30
C ILE A 132 1.75 12.86 -6.98
N ARG A 133 1.33 14.12 -7.04
CA ARG A 133 0.64 14.79 -5.96
C ARG A 133 -0.71 15.29 -6.46
N ALA A 134 -1.78 14.99 -5.72
CA ALA A 134 -3.13 15.33 -6.14
C ALA A 134 -3.92 16.00 -5.01
N THR A 135 -4.82 16.90 -5.38
CA THR A 135 -5.78 17.56 -4.49
C THR A 135 -7.17 17.53 -5.11
N ALA A 136 -8.21 17.50 -4.26
CA ALA A 136 -9.57 17.76 -4.71
C ALA A 136 -9.80 19.28 -4.75
N VAL A 137 -10.53 19.76 -5.75
CA VAL A 137 -10.93 21.16 -5.89
C VAL A 137 -12.45 21.24 -5.94
N ARG A 138 -13.04 22.01 -5.01
CA ARG A 138 -14.47 22.26 -4.88
C ARG A 138 -14.68 23.75 -4.72
N ASP A 139 -15.57 24.35 -5.47
CA ASP A 139 -15.87 25.80 -5.42
C ASP A 139 -14.61 26.67 -5.44
N GLY A 140 -13.61 26.22 -6.24
CA GLY A 140 -12.32 26.90 -6.36
C GLY A 140 -11.37 26.75 -5.17
N LYS A 141 -11.73 25.98 -4.14
CA LYS A 141 -10.89 25.69 -2.97
C LYS A 141 -10.31 24.29 -3.04
N THR A 142 -9.06 24.14 -2.59
CA THR A 142 -8.39 22.83 -2.48
C THR A 142 -8.80 22.12 -1.19
N ASP A 143 -9.05 20.81 -1.26
CA ASP A 143 -9.45 19.99 -0.12
C ASP A 143 -8.59 18.72 -0.03
N GLY A 144 -7.72 18.67 0.94
CA GLY A 144 -6.78 17.59 1.17
C GLY A 144 -5.76 17.40 0.05
N HIS A 145 -4.83 16.52 0.28
CA HIS A 145 -3.89 16.08 -0.74
C HIS A 145 -3.46 14.63 -0.51
N ILE A 146 -3.06 13.97 -1.58
CA ILE A 146 -2.40 12.67 -1.54
C ILE A 146 -1.15 12.72 -2.40
N SER A 147 -0.10 12.01 -2.01
CA SER A 147 1.16 11.97 -2.75
C SER A 147 1.75 10.56 -2.75
N LYS A 148 2.28 10.15 -3.91
CA LYS A 148 3.06 8.92 -4.07
C LYS A 148 4.22 9.17 -5.03
N SER A 149 5.38 8.61 -4.67
CA SER A 149 6.57 8.61 -5.53
C SER A 149 6.67 7.28 -6.25
N PHE A 150 6.99 7.33 -7.53
CA PHE A 150 7.19 6.17 -8.38
C PHE A 150 8.64 6.12 -8.85
N THR A 151 9.25 4.95 -8.73
CA THR A 151 10.57 4.64 -9.28
C THR A 151 10.37 3.71 -10.48
N TYR A 152 10.69 4.19 -11.67
CA TYR A 152 10.53 3.42 -12.90
C TYR A 152 11.65 2.39 -13.07
N HIS A 153 11.28 1.17 -13.45
CA HIS A 153 12.22 0.09 -13.74
C HIS A 153 11.60 -0.94 -14.71
N LYS A 154 12.43 -1.83 -15.27
CA LYS A 154 12.03 -2.75 -16.34
C LYS A 154 10.91 -3.73 -15.98
N ALA A 155 10.78 -4.10 -14.70
CA ALA A 155 9.74 -5.02 -14.23
C ALA A 155 8.41 -4.33 -13.90
N MET A 156 8.35 -2.99 -13.91
CA MET A 156 7.17 -2.25 -13.53
C MET A 156 5.96 -2.59 -14.40
N GLY A 157 4.84 -2.94 -13.75
CA GLY A 157 3.60 -3.33 -14.41
C GLY A 157 3.62 -4.69 -15.11
N ARG A 158 4.70 -5.48 -14.95
CA ARG A 158 4.80 -6.81 -15.55
C ARG A 158 3.99 -7.84 -14.76
N PRO A 159 3.46 -8.89 -15.44
CA PRO A 159 2.84 -10.00 -14.74
C PRO A 159 3.81 -10.65 -13.75
N VAL A 160 3.38 -10.75 -12.51
CA VAL A 160 4.16 -11.32 -11.41
C VAL A 160 3.33 -12.36 -10.66
N ALA A 161 3.97 -13.43 -10.22
CA ALA A 161 3.36 -14.47 -9.41
C ALA A 161 4.28 -14.82 -8.23
N VAL A 162 3.69 -15.13 -7.09
CA VAL A 162 4.42 -15.57 -5.89
C VAL A 162 4.11 -17.04 -5.62
N THR A 163 5.13 -17.82 -5.22
CA THR A 163 4.97 -19.25 -4.92
C THR A 163 4.16 -19.46 -3.64
N ASP A 164 4.53 -18.77 -2.58
CA ASP A 164 3.82 -18.77 -1.32
C ASP A 164 3.13 -17.43 -1.10
N ALA A 165 1.82 -17.46 -0.80
CA ALA A 165 1.09 -16.25 -0.48
C ALA A 165 1.65 -15.59 0.80
N PRO A 166 1.69 -14.26 0.87
CA PRO A 166 2.02 -13.53 2.09
C PRO A 166 1.07 -13.89 3.24
N HIS A 167 1.45 -13.56 4.44
CA HIS A 167 0.58 -13.72 5.62
C HIS A 167 -0.72 -12.91 5.43
N ARG A 168 -1.87 -13.53 5.77
CA ARG A 168 -3.22 -12.98 5.53
C ARG A 168 -3.45 -11.54 5.97
N SER A 169 -2.73 -11.09 7.00
CA SER A 169 -2.81 -9.70 7.51
C SER A 169 -1.97 -8.71 6.70
N TYR A 170 -1.09 -9.19 5.81
CA TYR A 170 -0.11 -8.39 5.06
C TYR A 170 -0.04 -8.81 3.59
N THR A 171 -1.17 -9.23 3.03
CA THR A 171 -1.31 -9.60 1.61
C THR A 171 -1.51 -8.38 0.73
N PHE A 172 -2.36 -7.45 1.17
CA PHE A 172 -2.75 -6.22 0.44
C PHE A 172 -2.99 -6.51 -1.06
N SER A 173 -2.32 -5.78 -1.95
CA SER A 173 -2.38 -5.98 -3.41
C SER A 173 -1.24 -6.85 -3.95
N CYS A 174 -0.64 -7.72 -3.13
CA CYS A 174 0.34 -8.71 -3.62
C CYS A 174 -0.36 -9.75 -4.51
N PRO A 175 0.24 -10.14 -5.67
CA PRO A 175 1.65 -9.89 -6.01
C PRO A 175 1.94 -8.57 -6.74
N GLU A 176 0.95 -7.82 -7.22
CA GLU A 176 1.13 -6.65 -8.08
C GLU A 176 1.90 -5.51 -7.38
N LEU A 177 1.79 -5.40 -6.05
CA LEU A 177 2.55 -4.39 -5.30
C LEU A 177 4.08 -4.55 -5.46
N LEU A 178 4.57 -5.76 -5.78
CA LEU A 178 6.01 -6.03 -5.94
C LEU A 178 6.62 -5.43 -7.23
N VAL A 179 5.78 -4.92 -8.11
CA VAL A 179 6.18 -4.35 -9.42
C VAL A 179 5.36 -3.10 -9.76
N ASN A 180 4.87 -2.37 -8.76
CA ASN A 180 4.06 -1.18 -8.98
C ASN A 180 4.84 0.14 -8.97
N GLY A 181 6.16 0.07 -8.74
CA GLY A 181 7.06 1.23 -8.70
C GLY A 181 6.99 2.04 -7.40
N VAL A 182 6.23 1.59 -6.40
CA VAL A 182 6.07 2.30 -5.13
C VAL A 182 6.93 1.68 -4.04
N LYS A 183 7.87 2.43 -3.53
CA LYS A 183 8.65 2.02 -2.36
C LYS A 183 7.88 2.28 -1.07
N GLY A 184 7.88 1.29 -0.19
CA GLY A 184 7.20 1.37 1.10
C GLY A 184 7.87 2.34 2.07
N GLY A 185 7.07 2.94 2.94
CA GLY A 185 7.55 3.75 4.06
C GLY A 185 7.67 2.94 5.35
N ASN A 186 7.96 3.62 6.47
CA ASN A 186 8.13 2.96 7.77
C ASN A 186 6.84 2.33 8.35
N ASN A 187 5.69 2.64 7.79
CA ASN A 187 4.43 2.05 8.20
C ASN A 187 4.08 0.84 7.31
N TYR A 188 4.40 -0.36 7.77
CA TYR A 188 4.12 -1.60 7.03
C TYR A 188 2.63 -2.01 7.00
N LYS A 189 1.74 -1.23 7.64
CA LYS A 189 0.28 -1.49 7.69
C LYS A 189 -0.50 -0.65 6.68
N ASN A 190 0.17 0.16 5.87
CA ASN A 190 -0.47 1.08 4.93
C ASN A 190 -0.76 0.49 3.53
N GLY A 191 -0.36 -0.77 3.27
CA GLY A 191 -0.60 -1.44 2.00
C GLY A 191 0.55 -1.42 1.00
N ASP A 192 1.67 -0.77 1.33
CA ASP A 192 2.85 -0.68 0.47
C ASP A 192 3.86 -1.84 0.70
N TRP A 193 3.54 -2.80 1.57
CA TRP A 193 4.41 -3.92 1.94
C TRP A 193 3.67 -5.25 1.90
N ALA A 194 4.32 -6.31 1.44
CA ALA A 194 3.86 -7.68 1.64
C ALA A 194 4.74 -8.42 2.64
N GLY A 195 4.15 -9.22 3.53
CA GLY A 195 4.86 -9.88 4.64
C GLY A 195 4.75 -11.39 4.62
N TRP A 196 5.88 -12.11 4.59
CA TRP A 196 5.99 -13.57 4.68
C TRP A 196 6.42 -13.98 6.09
N HIS A 197 5.69 -14.89 6.71
CA HIS A 197 6.00 -15.42 8.04
C HIS A 197 6.48 -16.85 7.94
N MET A 198 7.73 -17.11 8.33
CA MET A 198 8.38 -18.45 8.33
C MET A 198 8.39 -19.15 6.97
N LYS A 199 7.99 -18.49 5.91
CA LYS A 199 7.97 -19.00 4.54
C LYS A 199 9.00 -18.24 3.71
N PRO A 200 9.68 -18.90 2.77
CA PRO A 200 10.54 -18.21 1.84
C PRO A 200 9.71 -17.26 0.95
N PHE A 201 10.31 -16.18 0.55
CA PHE A 201 9.82 -15.35 -0.53
C PHE A 201 10.32 -15.91 -1.86
N GLU A 202 9.43 -16.10 -2.80
CA GLU A 202 9.77 -16.39 -4.19
C GLU A 202 8.74 -15.75 -5.11
N ALA A 203 9.21 -14.88 -6.01
CA ALA A 203 8.41 -14.24 -7.05
C ALA A 203 8.98 -14.56 -8.44
N VAL A 204 8.09 -14.75 -9.40
CA VAL A 204 8.42 -14.92 -10.82
C VAL A 204 7.76 -13.79 -11.60
N ILE A 205 8.56 -13.06 -12.38
CA ILE A 205 8.12 -11.97 -13.24
C ILE A 205 8.23 -12.40 -14.70
N ASP A 206 7.13 -12.29 -15.47
CA ASP A 206 7.15 -12.44 -16.93
C ASP A 206 7.45 -11.09 -17.57
N MET A 207 8.65 -10.93 -18.12
CA MET A 207 9.08 -9.68 -18.76
C MET A 207 8.41 -9.45 -20.13
N GLY A 208 7.51 -10.35 -20.57
CA GLY A 208 6.79 -10.24 -21.85
C GLY A 208 7.63 -10.68 -23.08
N GLY A 209 8.94 -10.70 -22.96
CA GLY A 209 9.91 -11.07 -23.98
C GLY A 209 11.32 -11.13 -23.41
N LYS A 210 12.31 -11.46 -24.24
CA LYS A 210 13.70 -11.38 -23.80
C LYS A 210 14.06 -9.92 -23.50
N CYS A 211 14.39 -9.67 -22.26
CA CYS A 211 14.81 -8.37 -21.75
C CYS A 211 16.20 -8.54 -21.11
N SER A 212 17.09 -7.58 -21.34
CA SER A 212 18.43 -7.57 -20.76
C SER A 212 18.41 -6.83 -19.41
N TYR A 213 19.03 -7.41 -18.41
CA TYR A 213 19.20 -6.81 -17.07
C TYR A 213 20.52 -7.23 -16.46
N ALA A 214 21.02 -6.38 -15.56
CA ALA A 214 22.30 -6.54 -14.90
C ALA A 214 22.22 -6.34 -13.38
N THR A 215 21.11 -5.78 -12.89
CA THR A 215 20.92 -5.51 -11.45
C THR A 215 19.49 -5.78 -11.06
N VAL A 216 19.31 -6.47 -9.95
CA VAL A 216 18.03 -6.67 -9.29
C VAL A 216 18.16 -6.29 -7.83
N SER A 217 17.23 -5.49 -7.32
CA SER A 217 17.17 -5.17 -5.90
C SER A 217 15.76 -5.34 -5.33
N ILE A 218 15.69 -5.54 -4.02
CA ILE A 218 14.48 -5.50 -3.21
C ILE A 218 14.71 -4.56 -2.04
N ASN A 219 13.68 -3.87 -1.57
CA ASN A 219 13.73 -3.28 -0.25
C ASN A 219 13.10 -4.25 0.76
N ALA A 220 13.70 -4.34 1.94
CA ALA A 220 13.11 -5.02 3.07
C ALA A 220 13.01 -4.07 4.27
N LEU A 221 11.91 -4.16 4.99
CA LEU A 221 11.75 -3.47 6.26
C LEU A 221 12.38 -4.33 7.37
N VAL A 222 13.13 -3.70 8.25
CA VAL A 222 13.59 -4.28 9.50
C VAL A 222 12.96 -3.52 10.66
N GLU A 223 12.10 -4.21 11.42
CA GLU A 223 11.47 -3.71 12.65
C GLU A 223 11.47 -4.86 13.67
N LYS A 224 12.61 -5.00 14.34
CA LYS A 224 12.88 -6.17 15.20
C LYS A 224 11.87 -6.29 16.34
N GLY A 225 11.38 -5.16 16.89
CA GLY A 225 10.34 -5.15 17.92
C GLY A 225 9.02 -5.82 17.47
N ASP A 226 8.73 -5.78 16.17
CA ASP A 226 7.55 -6.38 15.56
C ASP A 226 7.87 -7.70 14.83
N PHE A 227 9.00 -8.35 15.17
CA PHE A 227 9.45 -9.64 14.61
C PHE A 227 9.82 -9.59 13.12
N ILE A 228 10.07 -8.40 12.56
CA ILE A 228 10.41 -8.18 11.16
C ILE A 228 11.91 -8.09 11.00
N PHE A 229 12.49 -9.01 10.21
CA PHE A 229 13.93 -9.15 10.02
C PHE A 229 14.33 -9.05 8.56
N ASN A 230 15.63 -8.86 8.34
CA ASN A 230 16.22 -8.84 7.02
C ASN A 230 16.09 -10.18 6.30
N PRO A 231 16.14 -10.21 4.95
CA PRO A 231 16.31 -11.44 4.20
C PRO A 231 17.67 -12.07 4.55
N LEU A 232 17.72 -13.41 4.65
CA LEU A 232 18.98 -14.12 4.91
C LEU A 232 19.80 -14.34 3.65
N ASN A 233 19.16 -14.25 2.49
CA ASN A 233 19.82 -14.23 1.19
C ASN A 233 18.94 -13.48 0.17
N LEU A 234 19.54 -13.22 -1.00
CA LEU A 234 18.82 -12.85 -2.22
C LEU A 234 19.40 -13.70 -3.34
N CYS A 235 18.53 -14.35 -4.10
CA CYS A 235 18.92 -15.22 -5.21
C CYS A 235 18.14 -14.81 -6.47
N ILE A 236 18.85 -14.71 -7.57
CA ILE A 236 18.32 -14.37 -8.89
C ILE A 236 18.51 -15.54 -9.82
N ALA A 237 17.42 -16.01 -10.44
CA ALA A 237 17.46 -17.06 -11.44
C ALA A 237 16.66 -16.65 -12.68
N LEU A 238 17.10 -17.07 -13.83
CA LEU A 238 16.57 -16.67 -15.13
C LEU A 238 16.05 -17.90 -15.90
N SER A 239 15.04 -17.66 -16.74
CA SER A 239 14.47 -18.68 -17.61
C SER A 239 13.94 -18.08 -18.91
N ASP A 240 14.03 -18.83 -20.00
CA ASP A 240 13.39 -18.50 -21.28
C ASP A 240 12.02 -19.19 -21.44
N ASP A 241 11.81 -20.32 -20.78
CA ASP A 241 10.61 -21.16 -20.92
C ASP A 241 9.63 -21.09 -19.74
N GLY A 242 10.03 -20.40 -18.66
CA GLY A 242 9.25 -20.29 -17.42
C GLY A 242 9.18 -21.59 -16.60
N LYS A 243 9.96 -22.60 -16.95
CA LYS A 243 9.98 -23.91 -16.29
C LYS A 243 11.36 -24.25 -15.72
N THR A 244 12.40 -24.08 -16.52
CA THR A 244 13.77 -24.36 -16.11
C THR A 244 14.48 -23.06 -15.80
N TYR A 245 14.89 -22.88 -14.55
CA TYR A 245 15.55 -21.69 -14.06
C TYR A 245 17.02 -21.95 -13.79
N THR A 246 17.88 -21.06 -14.26
CA THR A 246 19.32 -21.08 -13.98
C THR A 246 19.64 -19.93 -13.03
N GLU A 247 20.22 -20.25 -11.86
CA GLU A 247 20.72 -19.24 -10.93
C GLU A 247 21.88 -18.48 -11.56
N VAL A 248 21.78 -17.16 -11.58
CA VAL A 248 22.82 -16.26 -12.15
C VAL A 248 23.52 -15.44 -11.08
N ALA A 249 22.89 -15.24 -9.93
CA ALA A 249 23.49 -14.51 -8.83
C ALA A 249 22.87 -14.91 -7.49
N ARG A 250 23.69 -14.88 -6.43
CA ARG A 250 23.30 -15.08 -5.04
C ARG A 250 24.13 -14.24 -4.11
N ALA A 251 23.50 -13.66 -3.09
CA ALA A 251 24.15 -13.04 -1.96
C ALA A 251 23.58 -13.60 -0.65
N GLU A 252 24.40 -13.79 0.34
CA GLU A 252 24.00 -14.21 1.69
C GLU A 252 24.16 -13.02 2.65
N TYR A 253 23.23 -12.89 3.58
CA TYR A 253 23.23 -11.80 4.55
C TYR A 253 23.16 -12.35 5.97
N PRO A 254 23.98 -11.84 6.91
CA PRO A 254 23.88 -12.22 8.31
C PRO A 254 22.56 -11.73 8.91
N ILE A 255 22.11 -12.43 9.95
CA ILE A 255 20.96 -11.97 10.75
C ILE A 255 21.36 -10.64 11.41
N GLU A 256 20.49 -9.64 11.30
CA GLU A 256 20.66 -8.35 11.98
C GLU A 256 20.78 -8.53 13.49
N GLY A 257 21.81 -7.92 14.07
CA GLY A 257 22.08 -7.96 15.50
C GLY A 257 21.18 -7.01 16.30
N LYS A 258 21.22 -7.16 17.63
CA LYS A 258 20.43 -6.31 18.54
C LYS A 258 20.79 -4.83 18.41
N ALA A 259 22.04 -4.50 18.13
CA ALA A 259 22.54 -3.13 18.02
C ALA A 259 22.31 -2.49 16.65
N ASP A 260 21.96 -3.28 15.62
CA ASP A 260 21.74 -2.75 14.28
C ASP A 260 20.45 -1.91 14.24
N LYS A 261 20.44 -0.87 13.41
CA LYS A 261 19.30 0.04 13.31
C LYS A 261 18.14 -0.62 12.55
N ASN A 262 16.94 -0.45 13.07
CA ASN A 262 15.70 -0.69 12.31
C ASN A 262 15.58 0.29 11.15
N GLY A 263 14.75 -0.05 10.19
CA GLY A 263 14.42 0.79 9.04
C GLY A 263 14.37 0.02 7.72
N ILE A 264 14.18 0.76 6.65
CA ILE A 264 14.11 0.23 5.29
C ILE A 264 15.54 0.04 4.78
N LYS A 265 15.83 -1.15 4.23
CA LYS A 265 17.14 -1.50 3.69
C LYS A 265 17.01 -2.07 2.29
N GLU A 266 17.85 -1.60 1.39
CA GLU A 266 17.93 -2.12 0.03
C GLU A 266 18.94 -3.28 -0.03
N TYR A 267 18.53 -4.38 -0.65
CA TYR A 267 19.35 -5.55 -0.93
C TYR A 267 19.46 -5.69 -2.45
N SER A 268 20.65 -5.45 -2.98
CA SER A 268 20.92 -5.36 -4.41
C SER A 268 21.98 -6.38 -4.84
N ILE A 269 21.77 -7.01 -5.99
CA ILE A 269 22.72 -7.90 -6.63
C ILE A 269 22.95 -7.44 -8.07
N SER A 270 24.24 -7.30 -8.44
CA SER A 270 24.66 -7.10 -9.82
C SER A 270 25.29 -8.36 -10.36
N PHE A 271 25.07 -8.65 -11.64
CA PHE A 271 25.61 -9.78 -12.37
C PHE A 271 25.92 -9.38 -13.81
N PRO A 272 26.70 -10.17 -14.56
CA PRO A 272 26.94 -9.87 -15.98
C PRO A 272 25.63 -9.72 -16.74
N GLU A 273 25.54 -8.71 -17.58
CA GLU A 273 24.34 -8.42 -18.36
C GLU A 273 23.85 -9.69 -19.08
N THR A 274 22.64 -10.10 -18.80
CA THR A 274 22.05 -11.36 -19.27
C THR A 274 20.61 -11.11 -19.72
N SER A 275 20.19 -11.75 -20.80
CA SER A 275 18.83 -11.64 -21.31
C SER A 275 18.03 -12.89 -21.06
N ALA A 276 16.81 -12.74 -20.54
CA ALA A 276 15.82 -13.81 -20.39
C ALA A 276 14.40 -13.25 -20.43
N LYS A 277 13.43 -14.14 -20.61
CA LYS A 277 12.00 -13.77 -20.57
C LYS A 277 11.44 -13.78 -19.15
N TYR A 278 11.87 -14.72 -18.32
CA TYR A 278 11.37 -14.85 -16.95
C TYR A 278 12.49 -14.59 -15.95
N LEU A 279 12.17 -13.78 -14.95
CA LEU A 279 13.03 -13.46 -13.82
C LEU A 279 12.42 -14.06 -12.55
N LYS A 280 13.18 -14.88 -11.84
CA LYS A 280 12.82 -15.39 -10.52
C LYS A 280 13.67 -14.69 -9.47
N VAL A 281 13.03 -14.14 -8.46
CA VAL A 281 13.65 -13.50 -7.29
C VAL A 281 13.22 -14.28 -6.05
N SER A 282 14.18 -14.72 -5.24
CA SER A 282 13.86 -15.42 -4.00
C SER A 282 14.74 -14.97 -2.84
N ALA A 283 14.16 -15.03 -1.64
CA ALA A 283 14.82 -14.67 -0.40
C ALA A 283 14.36 -15.57 0.76
N LYS A 284 15.28 -15.91 1.66
CA LYS A 284 14.96 -16.71 2.84
C LYS A 284 14.51 -15.82 3.98
N THR A 285 13.42 -16.22 4.62
CA THR A 285 12.90 -15.64 5.86
C THR A 285 13.60 -16.26 7.07
N LEU A 286 13.73 -15.53 8.14
CA LEU A 286 14.25 -16.03 9.40
C LEU A 286 13.26 -17.01 10.05
N GLU A 287 13.67 -18.28 10.21
CA GLU A 287 12.81 -19.34 10.75
C GLU A 287 12.68 -19.26 12.27
N ALA A 288 13.73 -18.84 12.97
CA ALA A 288 13.73 -18.68 14.42
C ALA A 288 14.46 -17.40 14.81
N LEU A 289 13.82 -16.59 15.64
CA LEU A 289 14.39 -15.36 16.19
C LEU A 289 15.59 -15.69 17.10
N PRO A 290 16.64 -14.85 17.08
CA PRO A 290 17.86 -15.09 17.84
C PRO A 290 17.64 -14.98 19.35
N ASP A 291 18.54 -15.60 20.15
CA ASP A 291 18.43 -15.71 21.61
C ASP A 291 18.33 -14.37 22.34
N TRP A 292 18.87 -13.31 21.76
CA TRP A 292 18.79 -11.97 22.36
C TRP A 292 17.43 -11.30 22.20
N HIS A 293 16.56 -11.84 21.34
CA HIS A 293 15.23 -11.26 21.07
C HIS A 293 14.22 -11.73 22.12
N PRO A 294 13.28 -10.86 22.61
CA PRO A 294 12.26 -11.28 23.56
C PRO A 294 11.38 -12.45 23.10
N GLY A 295 11.23 -12.62 21.79
CA GLY A 295 10.52 -13.74 21.15
C GLY A 295 11.48 -14.81 20.63
N ALA A 296 12.63 -15.06 21.27
CA ALA A 296 13.59 -16.07 20.82
C ALA A 296 12.93 -17.41 20.51
N GLY A 297 13.28 -18.01 19.37
CA GLY A 297 12.74 -19.27 18.90
C GLY A 297 11.40 -19.17 18.13
N TYR A 298 10.68 -18.04 18.19
CA TYR A 298 9.53 -17.79 17.30
C TYR A 298 10.00 -17.45 15.89
N GLY A 299 9.13 -17.68 14.90
CA GLY A 299 9.43 -17.34 13.51
C GLY A 299 9.43 -15.83 13.25
N GLY A 300 10.32 -15.40 12.34
CA GLY A 300 10.39 -14.02 11.89
C GLY A 300 9.47 -13.74 10.69
N PHE A 301 9.24 -12.46 10.43
CA PHE A 301 8.64 -11.94 9.19
C PHE A 301 9.71 -11.39 8.28
N LEU A 302 9.49 -11.55 6.97
CA LEU A 302 10.19 -10.83 5.91
C LEU A 302 9.16 -9.94 5.20
N PHE A 303 9.38 -8.63 5.19
CA PHE A 303 8.54 -7.66 4.48
C PHE A 303 9.29 -7.11 3.27
N ILE A 304 8.65 -7.20 2.10
CA ILE A 304 9.19 -6.70 0.83
C ILE A 304 8.14 -5.76 0.21
N ASP A 305 8.60 -4.65 -0.38
CA ASP A 305 7.76 -3.68 -1.10
C ASP A 305 7.86 -3.85 -2.61
N GLU A 306 9.05 -3.74 -3.17
CA GLU A 306 9.27 -3.61 -4.60
C GLU A 306 10.44 -4.47 -5.08
N ILE A 307 10.34 -5.04 -6.29
CA ILE A 307 11.43 -5.73 -7.01
C ILE A 307 11.88 -4.81 -8.15
N VAL A 308 12.96 -4.10 -7.93
CA VAL A 308 13.52 -3.18 -8.93
C VAL A 308 14.47 -3.93 -9.87
N VAL A 309 14.26 -3.81 -11.18
CA VAL A 309 15.03 -4.47 -12.22
C VAL A 309 15.63 -3.45 -13.20
N ASN A 310 16.96 -3.43 -13.34
CA ASN A 310 17.70 -2.50 -14.19
C ASN A 310 18.68 -3.19 -15.17
#